data_c9c73ce0c3e5f5929bfb0fe82ce7f163
#
_entry.id   c9c73ce0c3e5f5929bfb0fe82ce7f163
#
_cell.length_a   1.000
_cell.length_b   1.000
_cell.length_c   1.000
_cell.angle_alpha   90.00
_cell.angle_beta   90.00
_cell.angle_gamma   90.00
#
_symmetry.space_group_name_H-M   'P 1'
#
loop_
_entity.id
_entity.type
_entity.pdbx_description
1 polymer ?
#
loop_
_entity_poly.entity_id
_entity_poly.type
_entity_poly.pdbx_seq_one_letter_code
_entity_poly.pdbx_strand_id
1 'polypeptide(L)'
;GKGHATDIAIIMGLAGNLPDTVDIDAIAPFIKQVENTGRLMLANGAQEVDFPAVGGMNFHKSNLPLHENGMTISAYNGEQLLLKKTYYSIGGGFIVDEEHFGQPEENKVEVPYPYQYAADLQRHCKETGLSLSALVMQNELALRSKEEISAHFAAVWEVMKSGIERGVNTEGLLPGPLRVPRRASALRRML
;
A
#
# COMPACT_ATOMS: atom_id res chain seq x y z
N GLY A 1 8.15 -8.49 4.33
CA GLY A 1 9.28 -8.63 5.27
C GLY A 1 10.06 -7.33 5.42
N LYS A 2 11.02 -7.27 6.35
CA LYS A 2 11.86 -6.07 6.63
C LYS A 2 12.52 -5.48 5.38
N GLY A 3 12.95 -6.31 4.44
CA GLY A 3 13.55 -5.84 3.18
C GLY A 3 12.62 -5.03 2.28
N HIS A 4 11.31 -5.07 2.54
CA HIS A 4 10.29 -4.31 1.82
C HIS A 4 9.66 -3.23 2.70
N ALA A 5 10.34 -2.80 3.76
CA ALA A 5 9.87 -1.77 4.71
C ALA A 5 8.50 -2.07 5.35
N THR A 6 8.15 -3.35 5.53
CA THR A 6 6.89 -3.77 6.17
C THR A 6 6.78 -3.25 7.61
N ASP A 7 7.88 -3.20 8.35
CA ASP A 7 7.96 -2.61 9.69
C ASP A 7 7.56 -1.13 9.70
N ILE A 8 8.11 -0.36 8.78
CA ILE A 8 7.78 1.07 8.61
C ILE A 8 6.29 1.22 8.29
N ALA A 9 5.78 0.46 7.31
CA ALA A 9 4.39 0.52 6.89
C ALA A 9 3.41 0.18 8.03
N ILE A 10 3.73 -0.82 8.87
CA ILE A 10 2.91 -1.19 10.03
C ILE A 10 2.87 -0.05 11.06
N ILE A 11 4.01 0.53 11.41
CA ILE A 11 4.08 1.64 12.38
C ILE A 11 3.29 2.84 11.86
N MET A 12 3.49 3.22 10.59
CA MET A 12 2.76 4.34 9.98
C MET A 12 1.25 4.08 9.92
N GLY A 13 0.83 2.86 9.56
CA GLY A 13 -0.58 2.47 9.54
C GLY A 13 -1.23 2.48 10.93
N LEU A 14 -0.56 1.93 11.95
CA LEU A 14 -1.04 1.98 13.34
C LEU A 14 -1.16 3.42 13.86
N ALA A 15 -0.27 4.31 13.43
CA ALA A 15 -0.36 5.75 13.73
C ALA A 15 -1.53 6.45 13.04
N GLY A 16 -2.19 5.81 12.06
CA GLY A 16 -3.34 6.37 11.33
C GLY A 16 -2.99 6.98 9.97
N ASN A 17 -1.77 6.79 9.49
CA ASN A 17 -1.40 7.27 8.15
C ASN A 17 -1.91 6.31 7.07
N LEU A 18 -2.42 6.88 5.99
CA LEU A 18 -2.85 6.13 4.81
C LEU A 18 -1.78 6.21 3.71
N PRO A 19 -1.65 5.16 2.87
CA PRO A 19 -0.62 5.11 1.82
C PRO A 19 -0.68 6.23 0.79
N ASP A 20 -1.87 6.75 0.52
CA ASP A 20 -2.16 7.78 -0.49
C ASP A 20 -1.99 9.21 0.04
N THR A 21 -2.00 9.41 1.37
CA THR A 21 -1.98 10.74 1.99
C THR A 21 -0.80 10.98 2.92
N VAL A 22 0.01 9.96 3.20
CA VAL A 22 1.14 10.08 4.11
C VAL A 22 2.18 11.08 3.60
N ASP A 23 2.65 11.96 4.48
CA ASP A 23 3.82 12.80 4.19
C ASP A 23 5.09 11.95 4.19
N ILE A 24 5.66 11.75 3.00
CA ILE A 24 6.84 10.91 2.79
C ILE A 24 8.05 11.42 3.57
N ASP A 25 8.20 12.75 3.69
CA ASP A 25 9.34 13.36 4.38
C ASP A 25 9.22 13.24 5.90
N ALA A 26 8.00 13.08 6.43
CA ALA A 26 7.75 12.86 7.85
C ALA A 26 7.99 11.41 8.29
N ILE A 27 8.03 10.42 7.38
CA ILE A 27 8.16 8.99 7.72
C ILE A 27 9.43 8.73 8.54
N ALA A 28 10.61 9.09 8.03
CA ALA A 28 11.87 8.74 8.67
C ALA A 28 12.06 9.38 10.07
N PRO A 29 11.74 10.67 10.29
CA PRO A 29 11.75 11.28 11.61
C PRO A 29 10.78 10.61 12.59
N PHE A 30 9.56 10.27 12.13
CA PHE A 30 8.55 9.62 12.95
C PHE A 30 8.98 8.22 13.42
N ILE A 31 9.47 7.39 12.51
CA ILE A 31 9.99 6.06 12.84
C ILE A 31 11.13 6.15 13.86
N LYS A 32 12.07 7.08 13.65
CA LYS A 32 13.17 7.29 14.60
C LYS A 32 12.67 7.73 15.99
N GLN A 33 11.62 8.53 16.05
CA GLN A 33 10.99 8.92 17.31
C GLN A 33 10.42 7.70 18.02
N VAL A 34 9.65 6.85 17.34
CA VAL A 34 9.08 5.62 17.90
C VAL A 34 10.16 4.68 18.40
N GLU A 35 11.22 4.46 17.62
CA GLU A 35 12.37 3.63 18.02
C GLU A 35 13.08 4.15 19.28
N ASN A 36 13.28 5.47 19.37
CA ASN A 36 13.99 6.08 20.50
C ASN A 36 13.15 6.12 21.78
N THR A 37 11.85 6.31 21.68
CA THR A 37 10.96 6.47 22.82
C THR A 37 10.31 5.15 23.26
N GLY A 38 10.23 4.18 22.38
CA GLY A 38 9.45 2.95 22.60
C GLY A 38 7.94 3.22 22.74
N ARG A 39 7.47 4.36 22.24
CA ARG A 39 6.08 4.81 22.34
C ARG A 39 5.50 5.05 20.94
N LEU A 40 4.26 4.69 20.76
CA LEU A 40 3.52 4.91 19.52
C LEU A 40 2.16 5.54 19.79
N MET A 41 1.87 6.64 19.10
CA MET A 41 0.55 7.24 19.09
C MET A 41 -0.31 6.54 18.02
N LEU A 42 -1.38 5.88 18.45
CA LEU A 42 -2.31 5.18 17.55
C LEU A 42 -3.36 6.14 16.97
N ALA A 43 -3.85 5.80 15.79
CA ALA A 43 -5.03 6.38 15.17
C ALA A 43 -5.06 7.93 15.22
N ASN A 44 -4.04 8.58 14.67
CA ASN A 44 -3.90 10.04 14.61
C ASN A 44 -3.89 10.73 16.00
N GLY A 45 -3.25 10.09 16.97
CA GLY A 45 -3.08 10.66 18.31
C GLY A 45 -4.19 10.30 19.30
N ALA A 46 -5.05 9.33 18.96
CA ALA A 46 -6.14 8.93 19.84
C ALA A 46 -5.69 8.24 21.13
N GLN A 47 -4.61 7.44 21.05
CA GLN A 47 -4.11 6.68 22.20
C GLN A 47 -2.60 6.46 22.08
N GLU A 48 -1.86 6.77 23.14
CA GLU A 48 -0.45 6.40 23.25
C GLU A 48 -0.32 4.98 23.82
N VAL A 49 0.57 4.19 23.23
CA VAL A 49 0.87 2.82 23.66
C VAL A 49 2.37 2.58 23.74
N ASP A 50 2.77 1.58 24.55
CA ASP A 50 4.12 1.05 24.51
C ASP A 50 4.34 0.27 23.21
N PHE A 51 5.40 0.63 22.49
CA PHE A 51 5.82 -0.02 21.25
C PHE A 51 7.36 -0.16 21.26
N PRO A 52 7.90 -1.05 22.09
CA PRO A 52 9.33 -1.15 22.28
C PRO A 52 10.03 -1.66 21.01
N ALA A 53 11.26 -1.20 20.77
CA ALA A 53 12.08 -1.63 19.63
C ALA A 53 12.32 -3.15 19.61
N VAL A 54 12.38 -3.78 20.80
CA VAL A 54 12.47 -5.23 20.96
C VAL A 54 11.14 -5.75 21.50
N GLY A 55 10.49 -6.62 20.75
CA GLY A 55 9.21 -7.24 21.14
C GLY A 55 7.95 -6.51 20.66
N GLY A 56 8.04 -5.23 20.28
CA GLY A 56 6.90 -4.50 19.70
C GLY A 56 6.49 -5.05 18.33
N MET A 57 7.47 -5.56 17.56
CA MET A 57 7.23 -6.22 16.28
C MET A 57 8.14 -7.42 16.10
N ASN A 58 7.57 -8.57 15.78
CA ASN A 58 8.31 -9.82 15.61
C ASN A 58 8.14 -10.36 14.18
N PHE A 59 9.26 -10.67 13.52
CA PHE A 59 9.28 -11.33 12.21
C PHE A 59 9.60 -12.82 12.39
N HIS A 60 8.65 -13.68 12.01
CA HIS A 60 8.80 -15.11 12.11
C HIS A 60 9.34 -15.71 10.80
N LYS A 61 10.06 -16.84 10.90
CA LYS A 61 10.54 -17.59 9.73
C LYS A 61 9.46 -18.49 9.11
N SER A 62 8.48 -18.90 9.91
CA SER A 62 7.34 -19.70 9.46
C SER A 62 6.19 -18.80 9.00
N ASN A 63 5.54 -19.21 7.94
CA ASN A 63 4.34 -18.54 7.44
C ASN A 63 3.13 -18.82 8.32
N LEU A 64 2.15 -17.94 8.30
CA LEU A 64 0.83 -18.20 8.85
C LEU A 64 0.08 -19.23 7.96
N PRO A 65 -0.91 -19.98 8.52
CA PRO A 65 -1.49 -21.12 7.83
C PRO A 65 -2.15 -20.83 6.49
N LEU A 66 -2.82 -19.68 6.34
CA LEU A 66 -3.66 -19.40 5.18
C LEU A 66 -2.90 -18.74 4.03
N HIS A 67 -1.86 -17.92 4.33
CA HIS A 67 -1.08 -17.21 3.32
C HIS A 67 0.28 -16.80 3.86
N GLU A 68 1.29 -16.74 2.97
CA GLU A 68 2.66 -16.39 3.35
C GLU A 68 2.83 -14.92 3.80
N ASN A 69 2.02 -14.01 3.26
CA ASN A 69 2.05 -12.60 3.62
C ASN A 69 0.96 -12.30 4.68
N GLY A 70 1.09 -12.91 5.82
CA GLY A 70 0.18 -12.69 6.94
C GLY A 70 0.83 -11.93 8.10
N MET A 71 0.03 -11.22 8.86
CA MET A 71 0.43 -10.59 10.12
C MET A 71 -0.68 -10.68 11.16
N THR A 72 -0.29 -10.82 12.42
CA THR A 72 -1.21 -10.76 13.56
C THR A 72 -0.91 -9.50 14.38
N ILE A 73 -1.93 -8.72 14.67
CA ILE A 73 -1.87 -7.56 15.55
C ILE A 73 -2.54 -7.95 16.85
N SER A 74 -1.86 -7.66 17.97
CA SER A 74 -2.39 -7.90 19.32
C SER A 74 -2.26 -6.64 20.17
N ALA A 75 -3.32 -6.29 20.88
CA ALA A 75 -3.34 -5.19 21.83
C ALA A 75 -3.54 -5.73 23.25
N TYR A 76 -2.80 -5.18 24.20
CA TYR A 76 -2.82 -5.61 25.60
C TYR A 76 -3.06 -4.44 26.54
N ASN A 77 -3.67 -4.72 27.69
CA ASN A 77 -3.66 -3.85 28.87
C ASN A 77 -2.96 -4.62 30.00
N GLY A 78 -1.69 -4.30 30.26
CA GLY A 78 -0.82 -5.14 31.07
C GLY A 78 -0.70 -6.53 30.45
N GLU A 79 -1.07 -7.58 31.18
CA GLU A 79 -1.07 -8.96 30.70
C GLU A 79 -2.39 -9.37 30.01
N GLN A 80 -3.42 -8.54 30.09
CA GLN A 80 -4.72 -8.84 29.51
C GLN A 80 -4.73 -8.58 28.02
N LEU A 81 -4.98 -9.61 27.22
CA LEU A 81 -5.23 -9.47 25.78
C LEU A 81 -6.60 -8.80 25.53
N LEU A 82 -6.59 -7.63 24.89
CA LEU A 82 -7.79 -6.88 24.53
C LEU A 82 -8.28 -7.20 23.13
N LEU A 83 -7.34 -7.33 22.18
CA LEU A 83 -7.63 -7.57 20.78
C LEU A 83 -6.53 -8.45 20.17
N LYS A 84 -6.94 -9.40 19.33
CA LYS A 84 -6.04 -10.13 18.43
C LYS A 84 -6.72 -10.30 17.10
N LYS A 85 -6.11 -9.78 16.02
CA LYS A 85 -6.61 -9.95 14.66
C LYS A 85 -5.49 -10.34 13.71
N THR A 86 -5.79 -11.23 12.79
CA THR A 86 -4.87 -11.67 11.74
C THR A 86 -5.36 -11.17 10.39
N TYR A 87 -4.45 -10.62 9.61
CA TYR A 87 -4.69 -10.10 8.27
C TYR A 87 -3.71 -10.71 7.28
N TYR A 88 -4.14 -10.88 6.06
CA TYR A 88 -3.36 -11.41 4.95
C TYR A 88 -3.37 -10.44 3.78
N SER A 89 -2.19 -10.17 3.22
CA SER A 89 -2.05 -9.43 1.95
C SER A 89 -2.07 -10.45 0.82
N ILE A 90 -3.14 -10.45 0.04
CA ILE A 90 -3.40 -11.43 -1.02
C ILE A 90 -2.97 -10.98 -2.42
N GLY A 91 -2.23 -9.87 -2.50
CA GLY A 91 -1.73 -9.30 -3.73
C GLY A 91 -2.52 -8.07 -4.20
N GLY A 92 -1.93 -7.28 -5.10
CA GLY A 92 -2.59 -6.10 -5.67
C GLY A 92 -2.97 -4.97 -4.68
N GLY A 93 -2.46 -5.02 -3.45
CA GLY A 93 -2.86 -4.11 -2.38
C GLY A 93 -4.11 -4.56 -1.60
N PHE A 94 -4.71 -5.68 -1.99
CA PHE A 94 -5.87 -6.23 -1.28
C PHE A 94 -5.45 -6.92 0.01
N ILE A 95 -6.23 -6.67 1.05
CA ILE A 95 -6.09 -7.31 2.37
C ILE A 95 -7.39 -8.03 2.74
N VAL A 96 -7.25 -9.11 3.47
CA VAL A 96 -8.38 -9.87 4.02
C VAL A 96 -8.03 -10.30 5.44
N ASP A 97 -8.99 -10.31 6.34
CA ASP A 97 -8.81 -10.90 7.65
C ASP A 97 -8.97 -12.43 7.62
N GLU A 98 -8.60 -13.09 8.72
CA GLU A 98 -8.65 -14.56 8.83
C GLU A 98 -10.06 -15.12 8.69
N GLU A 99 -11.08 -14.38 9.16
CA GLU A 99 -12.48 -14.82 9.16
C GLU A 99 -13.09 -14.81 7.74
N HIS A 100 -12.63 -13.88 6.89
CA HIS A 100 -13.15 -13.70 5.52
C HIS A 100 -12.22 -14.30 4.45
N PHE A 101 -11.14 -14.98 4.87
CA PHE A 101 -10.18 -15.54 3.92
C PHE A 101 -10.82 -16.60 3.02
N GLY A 102 -10.68 -16.42 1.70
CA GLY A 102 -11.24 -17.32 0.68
C GLY A 102 -12.75 -17.18 0.45
N GLN A 103 -13.41 -16.24 1.11
CA GLN A 103 -14.80 -15.92 0.82
C GLN A 103 -14.88 -15.09 -0.48
N PRO A 104 -15.90 -15.34 -1.32
CA PRO A 104 -16.11 -14.49 -2.51
C PRO A 104 -16.46 -13.07 -2.09
N GLU A 105 -15.95 -12.09 -2.83
CA GLU A 105 -16.37 -10.70 -2.66
C GLU A 105 -17.89 -10.58 -2.88
N GLU A 106 -18.60 -10.12 -1.86
CA GLU A 106 -20.08 -10.02 -1.89
C GLU A 106 -20.59 -8.95 -2.87
N ASN A 107 -19.75 -8.02 -3.33
CA ASN A 107 -20.13 -6.92 -4.20
C ASN A 107 -19.38 -6.95 -5.54
N LYS A 108 -19.75 -7.85 -6.43
CA LYS A 108 -19.40 -7.71 -7.86
C LYS A 108 -20.28 -6.61 -8.46
N VAL A 109 -19.72 -5.41 -8.61
CA VAL A 109 -20.41 -4.38 -9.40
C VAL A 109 -20.43 -4.86 -10.85
N GLU A 110 -21.64 -4.90 -11.43
CA GLU A 110 -21.80 -5.27 -12.84
C GLU A 110 -21.24 -4.15 -13.73
N VAL A 111 -20.38 -4.53 -14.65
CA VAL A 111 -19.80 -3.65 -15.65
C VAL A 111 -20.25 -4.07 -17.06
N PRO A 112 -20.35 -3.13 -18.04
CA PRO A 112 -20.82 -3.45 -19.38
C PRO A 112 -20.01 -4.52 -20.12
N TYR A 113 -18.69 -4.56 -19.88
CA TYR A 113 -17.76 -5.47 -20.55
C TYR A 113 -16.90 -6.22 -19.54
N PRO A 114 -17.47 -7.21 -18.82
CA PRO A 114 -16.72 -7.97 -17.84
C PRO A 114 -15.64 -8.82 -18.52
N TYR A 115 -14.47 -8.91 -17.90
CA TYR A 115 -13.36 -9.72 -18.40
C TYR A 115 -12.58 -10.35 -17.26
N GLN A 116 -12.10 -11.55 -17.51
CA GLN A 116 -11.19 -12.28 -16.63
C GLN A 116 -9.84 -12.52 -17.32
N TYR A 117 -9.85 -12.67 -18.64
CA TYR A 117 -8.68 -12.94 -19.46
C TYR A 117 -8.55 -11.93 -20.60
N ALA A 118 -7.33 -11.80 -21.13
CA ALA A 118 -7.08 -10.94 -22.30
C ALA A 118 -7.94 -11.31 -23.52
N ALA A 119 -8.29 -12.60 -23.65
CA ALA A 119 -9.19 -13.07 -24.72
C ALA A 119 -10.59 -12.46 -24.64
N ASP A 120 -11.11 -12.20 -23.44
CA ASP A 120 -12.40 -11.53 -23.26
C ASP A 120 -12.35 -10.09 -23.75
N LEU A 121 -11.28 -9.35 -23.38
CA LEU A 121 -11.06 -7.98 -23.87
C LEU A 121 -10.97 -7.94 -25.39
N GLN A 122 -10.21 -8.86 -25.98
CA GLN A 122 -10.08 -8.95 -27.45
C GLN A 122 -11.41 -9.22 -28.12
N ARG A 123 -12.21 -10.14 -27.58
CA ARG A 123 -13.56 -10.45 -28.06
C ARG A 123 -14.47 -9.24 -27.99
N HIS A 124 -14.54 -8.56 -26.84
CA HIS A 124 -15.36 -7.36 -26.65
C HIS A 124 -14.95 -6.23 -27.62
N CYS A 125 -13.66 -5.98 -27.80
CA CYS A 125 -13.18 -4.99 -28.76
C CYS A 125 -13.61 -5.34 -30.20
N LYS A 126 -13.52 -6.61 -30.57
CA LYS A 126 -13.92 -7.08 -31.92
C LYS A 126 -15.41 -6.97 -32.15
N GLU A 127 -16.24 -7.31 -31.17
CA GLU A 127 -17.70 -7.28 -31.25
C GLU A 127 -18.25 -5.85 -31.27
N THR A 128 -17.65 -4.95 -30.51
CA THR A 128 -18.11 -3.57 -30.35
C THR A 128 -17.47 -2.57 -31.32
N GLY A 129 -16.31 -2.91 -31.88
CA GLY A 129 -15.47 -1.98 -32.65
C GLY A 129 -14.76 -0.92 -31.78
N LEU A 130 -14.87 -1.01 -30.45
CA LEU A 130 -14.20 -0.10 -29.52
C LEU A 130 -12.70 -0.42 -29.40
N SER A 131 -11.89 0.62 -29.20
CA SER A 131 -10.51 0.42 -28.74
C SER A 131 -10.51 -0.12 -27.31
N LEU A 132 -9.41 -0.77 -26.91
CA LEU A 132 -9.25 -1.28 -25.53
C LEU A 132 -9.45 -0.16 -24.50
N SER A 133 -8.89 1.02 -24.72
CA SER A 133 -9.04 2.16 -23.81
C SER A 133 -10.49 2.64 -23.72
N ALA A 134 -11.22 2.68 -24.84
CA ALA A 134 -12.63 3.06 -24.86
C ALA A 134 -13.49 2.02 -24.12
N LEU A 135 -13.22 0.74 -24.29
CA LEU A 135 -13.91 -0.35 -23.61
C LEU A 135 -13.70 -0.30 -22.09
N VAL A 136 -12.44 -0.14 -21.64
CA VAL A 136 -12.13 0.02 -20.22
C VAL A 136 -12.80 1.28 -19.65
N MET A 137 -12.82 2.38 -20.40
CA MET A 137 -13.50 3.60 -19.97
C MET A 137 -15.01 3.39 -19.77
N GLN A 138 -15.68 2.56 -20.60
CA GLN A 138 -17.08 2.22 -20.38
C GLN A 138 -17.31 1.46 -19.06
N ASN A 139 -16.42 0.54 -18.73
CA ASN A 139 -16.47 -0.15 -17.43
C ASN A 139 -16.26 0.82 -16.26
N GLU A 140 -15.28 1.71 -16.37
CA GLU A 140 -15.01 2.72 -15.33
C GLU A 140 -16.20 3.67 -15.12
N LEU A 141 -16.87 4.09 -16.23
CA LEU A 141 -18.04 4.96 -16.16
C LEU A 141 -19.29 4.31 -15.54
N ALA A 142 -19.34 2.97 -15.48
CA ALA A 142 -20.36 2.25 -14.72
C ALA A 142 -20.10 2.26 -13.20
N LEU A 143 -18.85 2.51 -12.78
CA LEU A 143 -18.43 2.50 -11.38
C LEU A 143 -18.40 3.91 -10.78
N ARG A 144 -18.07 4.92 -11.57
CA ARG A 144 -17.83 6.29 -11.12
C ARG A 144 -18.03 7.31 -12.23
N SER A 145 -18.18 8.57 -11.88
CA SER A 145 -18.36 9.66 -12.86
C SER A 145 -17.07 9.94 -13.63
N LYS A 146 -17.21 10.59 -14.79
CA LYS A 146 -16.07 11.04 -15.60
C LYS A 146 -15.17 12.03 -14.84
N GLU A 147 -15.78 12.87 -14.02
CA GLU A 147 -15.11 13.86 -13.18
C GLU A 147 -14.24 13.18 -12.13
N GLU A 148 -14.76 12.16 -11.46
CA GLU A 148 -14.00 11.36 -10.48
C GLU A 148 -12.83 10.62 -11.14
N ILE A 149 -13.04 10.03 -12.32
CA ILE A 149 -11.97 9.37 -13.08
C ILE A 149 -10.88 10.39 -13.44
N SER A 150 -11.27 11.55 -13.96
CA SER A 150 -10.31 12.59 -14.34
C SER A 150 -9.53 13.14 -13.15
N ALA A 151 -10.21 13.38 -12.04
CA ALA A 151 -9.58 13.85 -10.81
C ALA A 151 -8.59 12.82 -10.24
N HIS A 152 -8.94 11.53 -10.28
CA HIS A 152 -8.05 10.46 -9.85
C HIS A 152 -6.76 10.42 -10.69
N PHE A 153 -6.87 10.43 -12.01
CA PHE A 153 -5.69 10.43 -12.89
C PHE A 153 -4.84 11.69 -12.75
N ALA A 154 -5.46 12.85 -12.55
CA ALA A 154 -4.73 14.08 -12.27
C ALA A 154 -3.93 13.98 -10.97
N ALA A 155 -4.53 13.47 -9.90
CA ALA A 155 -3.85 13.26 -8.61
C ALA A 155 -2.68 12.26 -8.74
N VAL A 156 -2.89 11.12 -9.42
CA VAL A 156 -1.84 10.14 -9.69
C VAL A 156 -0.68 10.77 -10.48
N TRP A 157 -0.99 11.55 -11.51
CA TRP A 157 0.04 12.24 -12.31
C TRP A 157 0.87 13.21 -11.49
N GLU A 158 0.25 14.03 -10.63
CA GLU A 158 0.98 14.97 -9.77
C GLU A 158 1.93 14.25 -8.80
N VAL A 159 1.51 13.12 -8.22
CA VAL A 159 2.39 12.29 -7.37
C VAL A 159 3.56 11.71 -8.18
N MET A 160 3.29 11.18 -9.39
CA MET A 160 4.34 10.65 -10.27
C MET A 160 5.33 11.75 -10.66
N LYS A 161 4.86 12.93 -11.05
CA LYS A 161 5.67 14.09 -11.40
C LYS A 161 6.56 14.52 -10.23
N SER A 162 5.99 14.68 -9.04
CA SER A 162 6.75 14.97 -7.83
C SER A 162 7.81 13.92 -7.53
N GLY A 163 7.49 12.65 -7.71
CA GLY A 163 8.45 11.54 -7.57
C GLY A 163 9.61 11.61 -8.56
N ILE A 164 9.33 11.95 -9.83
CA ILE A 164 10.36 12.16 -10.86
C ILE A 164 11.25 13.35 -10.51
N GLU A 165 10.66 14.50 -10.16
CA GLU A 165 11.39 15.72 -9.81
C GLU A 165 12.29 15.48 -8.59
N ARG A 166 11.79 14.80 -7.56
CA ARG A 166 12.59 14.41 -6.39
C ARG A 166 13.74 13.49 -6.79
N GLY A 167 13.47 12.48 -7.63
CA GLY A 167 14.47 11.51 -8.07
C GLY A 167 15.63 12.14 -8.87
N VAL A 168 15.33 13.07 -9.77
CA VAL A 168 16.36 13.73 -10.60
C VAL A 168 17.14 14.81 -9.87
N ASN A 169 16.64 15.30 -8.73
CA ASN A 169 17.30 16.31 -7.92
C ASN A 169 17.98 15.76 -6.64
N THR A 170 17.89 14.43 -6.39
CA THR A 170 18.47 13.81 -5.20
C THR A 170 19.67 12.95 -5.58
N GLU A 171 20.79 13.17 -4.91
CA GLU A 171 22.04 12.39 -5.04
C GLU A 171 22.23 11.42 -3.86
N GLY A 172 23.31 10.62 -3.93
CA GLY A 172 23.69 9.70 -2.87
C GLY A 172 23.18 8.28 -3.10
N LEU A 173 22.83 7.59 -2.03
CA LEU A 173 22.38 6.20 -2.04
C LEU A 173 20.88 6.11 -1.78
N LEU A 174 20.23 5.10 -2.37
CA LEU A 174 18.88 4.71 -1.98
C LEU A 174 18.90 4.16 -0.55
N PRO A 175 17.89 4.43 0.26
CA PRO A 175 17.77 3.81 1.57
C PRO A 175 17.68 2.28 1.45
N GLY A 176 18.21 1.59 2.46
CA GLY A 176 18.16 0.13 2.52
C GLY A 176 19.54 -0.55 2.48
N PRO A 177 19.58 -1.87 2.67
CA PRO A 177 20.83 -2.63 2.85
C PRO A 177 21.67 -2.76 1.58
N LEU A 178 21.08 -2.59 0.40
CA LEU A 178 21.76 -2.81 -0.89
C LEU A 178 22.69 -1.67 -1.31
N ARG A 179 22.64 -0.50 -0.64
CA ARG A 179 23.47 0.69 -0.92
C ARG A 179 23.49 1.09 -2.41
N VAL A 180 22.35 1.04 -3.08
CA VAL A 180 22.23 1.33 -4.51
C VAL A 180 22.44 2.81 -4.77
N PRO A 181 23.39 3.22 -5.64
CA PRO A 181 23.61 4.64 -5.95
C PRO A 181 22.45 5.20 -6.77
N ARG A 182 22.07 6.43 -6.44
CA ARG A 182 21.07 7.21 -7.19
C ARG A 182 21.70 7.67 -8.51
N ARG A 183 21.10 7.30 -9.63
CA ARG A 183 21.63 7.58 -10.97
C ARG A 183 20.87 8.64 -11.74
N ALA A 184 19.63 8.95 -11.35
CA ALA A 184 18.74 9.82 -12.10
C ALA A 184 19.30 11.26 -12.23
N SER A 185 19.86 11.82 -11.16
CA SER A 185 20.48 13.17 -11.19
C SER A 185 21.70 13.24 -12.12
N ALA A 186 22.55 12.20 -12.12
CA ALA A 186 23.69 12.14 -12.99
C ALA A 186 23.28 12.00 -14.47
N LEU A 187 22.31 11.14 -14.77
CA LEU A 187 21.78 10.97 -16.12
C LEU A 187 21.15 12.27 -16.66
N ARG A 188 20.36 12.97 -15.83
CA ARG A 188 19.78 14.27 -16.23
C ARG A 188 20.83 15.31 -16.63
N ARG A 189 22.00 15.33 -15.95
CA ARG A 189 23.08 16.27 -16.28
C ARG A 189 23.80 15.95 -17.59
N MET A 190 23.59 14.76 -18.14
CA MET A 190 24.19 14.33 -19.41
C MET A 190 23.31 14.66 -20.63
N LEU A 191 22.04 15.01 -20.40
CA LEU A 191 21.07 15.43 -21.41
C LEU A 191 21.08 16.94 -21.59
#